data_4303035564be48abb7626f91bb6190dc
#
_entry.id   4303035564be48abb7626f91bb6190dc
#
_cell.length_a   1.000
_cell.length_b   1.000
_cell.length_c   1.000
_cell.angle_alpha   90.00
_cell.angle_beta   90.00
_cell.angle_gamma   90.00
#
_symmetry.space_group_name_H-M   'P 1'
#
loop_
_entity.id
_entity.type
_entity.pdbx_description
1 polymer ?
#
loop_
_entity_poly.entity_id
_entity_poly.type
_entity_poly.pdbx_seq_one_letter_code
_entity_poly.pdbx_strand_id
1 'polypeptide(L)'
;AVFEDREIGAFWAVQLANNSTWQMELTRTGDTLSLCGGIGDNDFCGWREKIKPGESFCAPKAFVSTAIGDFETACAGVTDMQKTAYFNYGEKGLSVAFNEYCSTWGRPTQKKMLAYCNALKEYGVKYAVIDAGWCREGCEQEANGEWNADRNIFPDMREMNRQIRDMGMIPGIWFEFEVTTEGSKMF
;
A
#
# COMPACT_ATOMS: atom_id res chain seq x y z
N ALA A 1 -3.22 -1.33 16.10
CA ALA A 1 -2.67 -1.15 17.46
C ALA A 1 -2.82 -2.44 18.24
N VAL A 2 -1.88 -2.73 19.16
CA VAL A 2 -1.99 -3.84 20.11
C VAL A 2 -1.69 -3.31 21.50
N PHE A 3 -2.47 -3.76 22.49
CA PHE A 3 -2.37 -3.39 23.89
C PHE A 3 -2.22 -4.64 24.74
N GLU A 4 -1.45 -4.55 25.80
CA GLU A 4 -1.27 -5.59 26.80
C GLU A 4 -1.85 -5.11 28.13
N ASP A 5 -2.73 -5.88 28.72
CA ASP A 5 -3.09 -5.78 30.12
C ASP A 5 -2.22 -6.78 30.92
N ARG A 6 -1.23 -6.24 31.61
CA ARG A 6 -0.24 -7.04 32.34
C ARG A 6 -0.76 -7.68 33.61
N GLU A 7 -1.86 -7.19 34.15
CA GLU A 7 -2.44 -7.75 35.38
C GLU A 7 -3.10 -9.10 35.10
N ILE A 8 -3.75 -9.24 33.95
CA ILE A 8 -4.48 -10.46 33.56
C ILE A 8 -3.85 -11.21 32.39
N GLY A 9 -2.73 -10.71 31.83
CA GLY A 9 -2.06 -11.32 30.68
C GLY A 9 -2.91 -11.31 29.40
N ALA A 10 -3.77 -10.30 29.24
CA ALA A 10 -4.64 -10.18 28.08
C ALA A 10 -4.06 -9.23 27.04
N PHE A 11 -4.22 -9.58 25.79
CA PHE A 11 -3.84 -8.77 24.63
C PHE A 11 -5.07 -8.38 23.82
N TRP A 12 -5.06 -7.14 23.33
CA TRP A 12 -6.11 -6.56 22.50
C TRP A 12 -5.48 -6.05 21.22
N ALA A 13 -5.83 -6.63 20.08
CA ALA A 13 -5.41 -6.15 18.76
C ALA A 13 -6.57 -5.44 18.07
N VAL A 14 -6.36 -4.21 17.61
CA VAL A 14 -7.37 -3.38 16.98
C VAL A 14 -6.91 -2.96 15.59
N GLN A 15 -7.79 -3.09 14.60
CA GLN A 15 -7.55 -2.67 13.23
C GLN A 15 -8.79 -1.93 12.69
N LEU A 16 -8.53 -0.83 11.96
CA LEU A 16 -9.54 -0.14 11.16
C LEU A 16 -9.48 -0.67 9.72
N ALA A 17 -10.64 -0.98 9.15
CA ALA A 17 -10.78 -1.39 7.75
C ALA A 17 -11.17 -0.17 6.91
N ASN A 18 -10.20 0.67 6.62
CA ASN A 18 -10.38 1.85 5.79
C ASN A 18 -9.24 1.95 4.76
N ASN A 19 -9.60 2.20 3.50
CA ASN A 19 -8.65 2.36 2.39
C ASN A 19 -8.28 3.84 2.14
N SER A 20 -8.80 4.75 2.96
CA SER A 20 -8.52 6.18 2.90
C SER A 20 -7.82 6.60 4.20
N THR A 21 -7.73 7.88 4.44
CA THR A 21 -7.14 8.44 5.66
C THR A 21 -7.90 7.98 6.90
N TRP A 22 -7.17 7.54 7.89
CA TRP A 22 -7.70 7.07 9.17
C TRP A 22 -6.83 7.58 10.32
N GLN A 23 -7.40 7.58 11.51
CA GLN A 23 -6.69 7.92 12.74
C GLN A 23 -7.05 6.95 13.86
N MET A 24 -6.13 6.80 14.80
CA MET A 24 -6.34 6.19 16.11
C MET A 24 -5.74 7.08 17.17
N GLU A 25 -6.51 7.35 18.22
CA GLU A 25 -6.09 8.13 19.39
C GLU A 25 -6.13 7.25 20.62
N LEU A 26 -5.06 7.31 21.38
CA LEU A 26 -4.94 6.66 22.67
C LEU A 26 -4.94 7.72 23.77
N THR A 27 -5.97 7.72 24.61
CA THR A 27 -6.12 8.71 25.68
C THR A 27 -6.14 8.03 27.04
N ARG A 28 -5.36 8.55 27.99
CA ARG A 28 -5.40 8.12 29.37
C ARG A 28 -6.12 9.16 30.23
N THR A 29 -7.12 8.74 30.98
CA THR A 29 -7.83 9.56 31.96
C THR A 29 -7.85 8.82 33.30
N GLY A 30 -7.03 9.27 34.25
CA GLY A 30 -6.83 8.53 35.50
C GLY A 30 -6.27 7.14 35.25
N ASP A 31 -7.02 6.12 35.66
CA ASP A 31 -6.66 4.70 35.50
C ASP A 31 -7.32 4.07 34.26
N THR A 32 -8.03 4.84 33.49
CA THR A 32 -8.70 4.36 32.27
C THR A 32 -7.89 4.70 31.04
N LEU A 33 -7.69 3.72 30.19
CA LEU A 33 -7.13 3.86 28.85
C LEU A 33 -8.25 3.72 27.82
N SER A 34 -8.41 4.71 26.96
CA SER A 34 -9.42 4.72 25.89
C SER A 34 -8.75 4.75 24.54
N LEU A 35 -9.17 3.86 23.64
CA LEU A 35 -8.79 3.88 22.23
C LEU A 35 -10.00 4.31 21.40
N CYS A 36 -9.84 5.41 20.69
CA CYS A 36 -10.77 5.88 19.68
C CYS A 36 -10.15 5.80 18.30
N GLY A 37 -10.94 5.57 17.26
CA GLY A 37 -10.42 5.55 15.90
C GLY A 37 -11.53 5.51 14.85
N GLY A 38 -11.16 5.91 13.64
CA GLY A 38 -12.09 5.98 12.51
C GLY A 38 -11.48 6.69 11.31
N ILE A 39 -12.33 7.29 10.50
CA ILE A 39 -11.89 8.21 9.43
C ILE A 39 -11.26 9.43 10.12
N GLY A 40 -10.22 9.99 9.48
CA GLY A 40 -9.62 11.23 9.96
C GLY A 40 -10.67 12.34 10.06
N ASP A 41 -10.57 13.15 11.10
CA ASP A 41 -11.47 14.26 11.35
C ASP A 41 -10.95 15.59 10.79
N ASN A 42 -11.58 16.70 11.21
CA ASN A 42 -11.17 18.03 10.77
C ASN A 42 -9.76 18.41 11.23
N ASP A 43 -9.31 17.94 12.38
CA ASP A 43 -8.01 18.30 12.96
C ASP A 43 -6.88 17.46 12.37
N PHE A 44 -7.17 16.23 11.99
CA PHE A 44 -6.20 15.28 11.47
C PHE A 44 -6.51 14.86 10.03
N CYS A 45 -6.96 15.55 9.15
CA CYS A 45 -7.08 15.25 7.72
C CYS A 45 -8.06 16.17 7.01
N GLY A 46 -8.66 17.10 7.72
CA GLY A 46 -9.63 18.04 7.14
C GLY A 46 -10.93 17.41 6.64
N TRP A 47 -11.22 16.15 7.03
CA TRP A 47 -12.39 15.43 6.54
C TRP A 47 -13.67 15.87 7.26
N ARG A 48 -14.72 16.08 6.48
CA ARG A 48 -16.09 16.38 6.96
C ARG A 48 -17.11 15.78 6.02
N GLU A 49 -18.18 15.23 6.57
CA GLU A 49 -19.33 14.76 5.83
C GLU A 49 -20.61 15.45 6.32
N LYS A 50 -21.42 15.97 5.41
CA LYS A 50 -22.69 16.59 5.72
C LYS A 50 -23.83 15.63 5.40
N ILE A 51 -24.43 15.05 6.43
CA ILE A 51 -25.56 14.13 6.29
C ILE A 51 -26.84 14.95 6.32
N LYS A 52 -27.67 14.88 5.28
CA LYS A 52 -28.99 15.53 5.21
C LYS A 52 -30.06 14.66 5.85
N PRO A 53 -31.21 15.25 6.21
CA PRO A 53 -32.36 14.48 6.72
C PRO A 53 -32.75 13.36 5.75
N GLY A 54 -32.80 12.12 6.27
CA GLY A 54 -33.10 10.91 5.49
C GLY A 54 -31.87 10.23 4.82
N GLU A 55 -30.70 10.84 4.86
CA GLU A 55 -29.45 10.22 4.43
C GLU A 55 -28.77 9.47 5.58
N SER A 56 -27.93 8.51 5.24
CA SER A 56 -27.11 7.77 6.20
C SER A 56 -25.67 7.72 5.72
N PHE A 57 -24.73 7.70 6.66
CA PHE A 57 -23.33 7.50 6.41
C PHE A 57 -22.87 6.19 7.05
N CYS A 58 -22.15 5.36 6.31
CA CYS A 58 -21.59 4.11 6.82
C CYS A 58 -20.12 4.32 7.20
N ALA A 59 -19.83 4.32 8.50
CA ALA A 59 -18.47 4.40 8.98
C ALA A 59 -17.67 3.13 8.62
N PRO A 60 -16.35 3.23 8.48
CA PRO A 60 -15.49 2.06 8.31
C PRO A 60 -15.66 1.06 9.44
N LYS A 61 -15.47 -0.22 9.12
CA LYS A 61 -15.48 -1.28 10.13
C LYS A 61 -14.23 -1.20 10.99
N ALA A 62 -14.37 -1.47 12.26
CA ALA A 62 -13.28 -1.75 13.18
C ALA A 62 -13.32 -3.22 13.58
N PHE A 63 -12.15 -3.82 13.73
CA PHE A 63 -11.99 -5.19 14.17
C PHE A 63 -11.18 -5.22 15.45
N VAL A 64 -11.63 -6.02 16.39
CA VAL A 64 -10.96 -6.25 17.67
C VAL A 64 -10.75 -7.74 17.84
N SER A 65 -9.53 -8.14 18.13
CA SER A 65 -9.17 -9.48 18.56
C SER A 65 -8.65 -9.42 19.98
N THR A 66 -9.02 -10.38 20.80
CA THR A 66 -8.55 -10.50 22.18
C THR A 66 -7.96 -11.89 22.40
N ALA A 67 -6.88 -11.96 23.16
CA ALA A 67 -6.25 -13.22 23.52
C ALA A 67 -5.69 -13.16 24.93
N ILE A 68 -5.69 -14.30 25.62
CA ILE A 68 -4.87 -14.54 26.81
C ILE A 68 -3.59 -15.24 26.32
N GLY A 69 -2.44 -14.79 26.75
CA GLY A 69 -1.17 -15.41 26.44
C GLY A 69 -0.15 -14.48 25.83
N ASP A 70 -0.19 -14.23 24.52
CA ASP A 70 0.83 -13.46 23.84
C ASP A 70 0.30 -12.54 22.74
N PHE A 71 1.16 -11.63 22.32
CA PHE A 71 0.94 -10.68 21.26
C PHE A 71 0.58 -11.36 19.92
N GLU A 72 1.27 -12.45 19.58
CA GLU A 72 1.10 -13.10 18.28
C GLU A 72 -0.28 -13.75 18.17
N THR A 73 -0.79 -14.32 19.26
CA THR A 73 -2.14 -14.90 19.32
C THR A 73 -3.21 -13.82 19.04
N ALA A 74 -3.08 -12.63 19.62
CA ALA A 74 -3.99 -11.53 19.34
C ALA A 74 -3.91 -11.06 17.88
N CYS A 75 -2.70 -10.97 17.32
CA CYS A 75 -2.48 -10.62 15.92
C CYS A 75 -3.02 -11.70 14.96
N ALA A 76 -2.87 -12.98 15.31
CA ALA A 76 -3.41 -14.08 14.53
C ALA A 76 -4.93 -13.98 14.36
N GLY A 77 -5.67 -13.58 15.40
CA GLY A 77 -7.11 -13.35 15.31
C GLY A 77 -7.49 -12.28 14.28
N VAL A 78 -6.73 -11.18 14.19
CA VAL A 78 -6.93 -10.15 13.15
C VAL A 78 -6.58 -10.71 11.77
N THR A 79 -5.52 -11.49 11.65
CA THR A 79 -5.11 -12.13 10.40
C THR A 79 -6.17 -13.10 9.89
N ASP A 80 -6.76 -13.90 10.77
CA ASP A 80 -7.81 -14.86 10.40
C ASP A 80 -9.09 -14.16 9.96
N MET A 81 -9.44 -13.05 10.60
CA MET A 81 -10.52 -12.19 10.13
C MET A 81 -10.21 -11.65 8.72
N GLN A 82 -9.00 -11.16 8.46
CA GLN A 82 -8.60 -10.65 7.14
C GLN A 82 -8.69 -11.73 6.07
N LYS A 83 -8.28 -12.95 6.34
CA LYS A 83 -8.41 -14.09 5.42
C LYS A 83 -9.88 -14.35 5.06
N THR A 84 -10.79 -14.16 5.99
CA THR A 84 -12.22 -14.39 5.77
C THR A 84 -12.89 -13.22 5.06
N ALA A 85 -12.60 -11.99 5.48
CA ALA A 85 -13.30 -10.79 5.01
C ALA A 85 -12.69 -10.17 3.74
N TYR A 86 -11.37 -10.37 3.52
CA TYR A 86 -10.62 -9.68 2.46
C TYR A 86 -9.76 -10.61 1.63
N PHE A 87 -10.08 -11.89 1.57
CA PHE A 87 -9.28 -12.85 0.82
C PHE A 87 -9.18 -12.47 -0.66
N ASN A 88 -7.97 -12.25 -1.13
CA ASN A 88 -7.69 -12.00 -2.54
C ASN A 88 -7.41 -13.30 -3.27
N TYR A 89 -8.32 -13.69 -4.16
CA TYR A 89 -8.18 -14.90 -4.98
C TYR A 89 -7.13 -14.76 -6.10
N GLY A 90 -6.68 -13.55 -6.38
CA GLY A 90 -5.73 -13.28 -7.48
C GLY A 90 -4.30 -13.73 -7.20
N GLU A 91 -3.87 -13.73 -5.95
CA GLU A 91 -2.50 -14.12 -5.57
C GLU A 91 -2.51 -15.06 -4.38
N LYS A 92 -2.48 -16.37 -4.69
CA LYS A 92 -2.51 -17.44 -3.66
C LYS A 92 -1.14 -17.93 -3.21
N GLY A 93 -0.11 -17.67 -4.00
CA GLY A 93 1.19 -18.32 -3.86
C GLY A 93 2.29 -17.47 -3.23
N LEU A 94 2.01 -16.23 -2.81
CA LEU A 94 3.03 -15.28 -2.34
C LEU A 94 4.23 -15.24 -3.30
N SER A 95 3.94 -15.01 -4.56
CA SER A 95 4.93 -15.08 -5.63
C SER A 95 6.02 -14.03 -5.48
N VAL A 96 7.23 -14.35 -5.91
CA VAL A 96 8.38 -13.46 -5.83
C VAL A 96 8.17 -12.29 -6.79
N ALA A 97 8.33 -11.08 -6.28
CA ALA A 97 8.38 -9.84 -7.04
C ALA A 97 9.80 -9.25 -7.03
N PHE A 98 10.29 -8.91 -8.20
CA PHE A 98 11.49 -8.10 -8.36
C PHE A 98 11.07 -6.66 -8.60
N ASN A 99 11.49 -5.75 -7.72
CA ASN A 99 11.39 -4.32 -7.88
C ASN A 99 12.79 -3.78 -8.17
N GLU A 100 12.98 -3.02 -9.25
CA GLU A 100 14.30 -2.63 -9.73
C GLU A 100 14.90 -1.41 -9.01
N TYR A 101 14.15 -0.73 -8.14
CA TYR A 101 14.59 0.54 -7.52
C TYR A 101 15.99 0.47 -6.90
N CYS A 102 16.24 -0.53 -6.04
CA CYS A 102 17.55 -0.69 -5.40
C CYS A 102 18.69 -1.02 -6.39
N SER A 103 18.35 -1.45 -7.61
CA SER A 103 19.32 -1.74 -8.66
C SER A 103 19.65 -0.52 -9.53
N THR A 104 18.78 0.47 -9.55
CA THR A 104 18.92 1.64 -10.44
C THR A 104 18.91 2.98 -9.71
N TRP A 105 18.41 3.00 -8.46
CA TRP A 105 18.24 4.20 -7.64
C TRP A 105 17.47 5.31 -8.38
N GLY A 106 16.28 4.97 -8.89
CA GLY A 106 15.42 5.89 -9.62
C GLY A 106 15.95 6.26 -11.01
N ARG A 107 16.83 5.42 -11.58
CA ARG A 107 17.34 5.60 -12.97
C ARG A 107 17.09 4.34 -13.82
N PRO A 108 15.83 3.87 -13.88
CA PRO A 108 15.47 2.74 -14.73
C PRO A 108 15.63 3.10 -16.20
N THR A 109 15.82 2.09 -17.02
CA THR A 109 15.73 2.20 -18.49
C THR A 109 15.15 0.91 -19.05
N GLN A 110 14.51 0.97 -20.20
CA GLN A 110 14.02 -0.21 -20.90
C GLN A 110 15.11 -1.28 -21.05
N LYS A 111 16.33 -0.88 -21.43
CA LYS A 111 17.47 -1.77 -21.59
C LYS A 111 17.86 -2.48 -20.29
N LYS A 112 17.95 -1.73 -19.18
CA LYS A 112 18.27 -2.32 -17.86
C LYS A 112 17.17 -3.27 -17.41
N MET A 113 15.91 -2.88 -17.54
CA MET A 113 14.77 -3.70 -17.13
C MET A 113 14.76 -5.03 -17.86
N LEU A 114 14.91 -5.04 -19.18
CA LEU A 114 14.98 -6.26 -19.98
C LEU A 114 16.19 -7.12 -19.61
N ALA A 115 17.35 -6.52 -19.30
CA ALA A 115 18.53 -7.25 -18.85
C ALA A 115 18.31 -7.94 -17.49
N TYR A 116 17.67 -7.25 -16.52
CA TYR A 116 17.30 -7.85 -15.24
C TYR A 116 16.30 -8.99 -15.41
N CYS A 117 15.25 -8.78 -16.19
CA CYS A 117 14.27 -9.82 -16.46
C CYS A 117 14.89 -11.06 -17.11
N ASN A 118 15.78 -10.88 -18.08
CA ASN A 118 16.48 -11.99 -18.70
C ASN A 118 17.39 -12.75 -17.72
N ALA A 119 18.03 -12.06 -16.78
CA ALA A 119 18.84 -12.69 -15.74
C ALA A 119 17.98 -13.44 -14.71
N LEU A 120 16.76 -12.97 -14.45
CA LEU A 120 15.91 -13.46 -13.38
C LEU A 120 14.88 -14.52 -13.81
N LYS A 121 14.65 -14.71 -15.11
CA LYS A 121 13.60 -15.60 -15.64
C LYS A 121 13.67 -17.06 -15.17
N GLU A 122 14.88 -17.55 -14.85
CA GLU A 122 15.11 -18.93 -14.39
C GLU A 122 14.97 -19.08 -12.85
N TYR A 123 14.78 -17.97 -12.12
CA TYR A 123 14.77 -17.98 -10.64
C TYR A 123 13.36 -17.93 -10.04
N GLY A 124 12.31 -18.15 -10.83
CA GLY A 124 10.94 -18.19 -10.33
C GLY A 124 10.36 -16.82 -9.97
N VAL A 125 10.96 -15.73 -10.43
CA VAL A 125 10.41 -14.39 -10.28
C VAL A 125 9.16 -14.26 -11.14
N LYS A 126 8.04 -13.92 -10.52
CA LYS A 126 6.75 -13.79 -11.22
C LYS A 126 6.45 -12.35 -11.62
N TYR A 127 6.77 -11.39 -10.79
CA TYR A 127 6.50 -9.98 -11.05
C TYR A 127 7.79 -9.21 -11.27
N ALA A 128 7.84 -8.40 -12.32
CA ALA A 128 8.96 -7.51 -12.61
C ALA A 128 8.44 -6.06 -12.62
N VAL A 129 8.77 -5.30 -11.59
CA VAL A 129 8.21 -3.98 -11.32
C VAL A 129 9.23 -2.89 -11.64
N ILE A 130 8.82 -1.92 -12.46
CA ILE A 130 9.53 -0.66 -12.65
C ILE A 130 9.09 0.27 -11.53
N ASP A 131 10.06 0.85 -10.84
CA ASP A 131 9.83 1.82 -9.76
C ASP A 131 10.03 3.28 -10.26
N ALA A 132 10.18 4.21 -9.34
CA ALA A 132 10.34 5.64 -9.62
C ALA A 132 11.39 5.95 -10.69
N GLY A 133 11.17 7.01 -11.45
CA GLY A 133 12.08 7.50 -12.50
C GLY A 133 11.76 7.02 -13.90
N TRP A 134 10.65 6.30 -14.10
CA TRP A 134 10.19 5.89 -15.43
C TRP A 134 9.49 7.02 -16.20
N CYS A 135 9.01 8.04 -15.50
CA CYS A 135 8.26 9.19 -16.03
C CYS A 135 9.06 10.49 -15.92
N ARG A 136 10.34 10.50 -16.34
CA ARG A 136 11.27 11.62 -16.13
C ARG A 136 10.95 12.89 -16.87
N GLU A 137 10.19 12.86 -17.94
CA GLU A 137 9.74 14.07 -18.60
C GLU A 137 8.75 14.78 -17.68
N GLY A 138 9.27 15.62 -16.77
CA GLY A 138 8.54 16.25 -15.68
C GLY A 138 8.69 15.57 -14.30
N CYS A 139 9.50 14.52 -14.15
CA CYS A 139 9.80 13.85 -12.88
C CYS A 139 11.25 14.02 -12.44
N GLU A 140 11.83 15.17 -12.58
CA GLU A 140 12.78 15.61 -11.55
C GLU A 140 11.96 15.79 -10.27
N GLN A 141 12.52 15.66 -9.10
CA GLN A 141 11.87 15.54 -7.76
C GLN A 141 10.61 16.40 -7.50
N GLU A 142 10.12 17.11 -8.50
CA GLU A 142 9.08 18.13 -8.44
C GLU A 142 7.86 17.85 -9.33
N ALA A 143 7.73 16.69 -9.98
CA ALA A 143 6.65 16.47 -10.95
C ALA A 143 5.92 15.13 -10.81
N ASN A 144 5.56 14.76 -9.58
CA ASN A 144 4.56 13.73 -9.37
C ASN A 144 3.20 14.23 -9.90
N GLY A 145 2.59 13.47 -10.78
CA GLY A 145 1.27 13.76 -11.35
C GLY A 145 1.15 13.50 -12.85
N GLU A 146 2.18 13.75 -13.64
CA GLU A 146 2.12 13.61 -15.11
C GLU A 146 2.33 12.19 -15.61
N TRP A 147 2.53 11.20 -14.85
CA TRP A 147 2.68 9.75 -15.07
C TRP A 147 2.80 9.31 -16.56
N ASN A 148 3.57 10.05 -17.35
CA ASN A 148 3.86 9.73 -18.74
C ASN A 148 5.25 9.11 -18.85
N ALA A 149 5.37 8.02 -19.59
CA ALA A 149 6.66 7.38 -19.81
C ALA A 149 7.61 8.30 -20.56
N ASP A 150 8.81 8.48 -20.01
CA ASP A 150 9.89 9.16 -20.73
C ASP A 150 10.38 8.30 -21.89
N ARG A 151 10.07 8.71 -23.10
CA ARG A 151 10.40 7.96 -24.32
C ARG A 151 11.89 7.91 -24.64
N ASN A 152 12.72 8.74 -24.01
CA ASN A 152 14.17 8.67 -24.15
C ASN A 152 14.75 7.45 -23.44
N ILE A 153 14.12 7.04 -22.32
CA ILE A 153 14.58 5.92 -21.51
C ILE A 153 13.70 4.68 -21.68
N PHE A 154 12.44 4.86 -22.03
CA PHE A 154 11.46 3.81 -22.37
C PHE A 154 10.83 4.09 -23.74
N PRO A 155 11.59 3.91 -24.84
CA PRO A 155 11.11 4.22 -26.18
C PRO A 155 9.86 3.44 -26.58
N ASP A 156 9.70 2.21 -26.11
CA ASP A 156 8.50 1.39 -26.32
C ASP A 156 8.19 0.50 -25.12
N MET A 157 7.46 1.04 -24.14
CA MET A 157 7.01 0.27 -22.97
C MET A 157 6.07 -0.88 -23.34
N ARG A 158 5.32 -0.77 -24.43
CA ARG A 158 4.40 -1.85 -24.85
C ARG A 158 5.20 -3.06 -25.29
N GLU A 159 6.21 -2.85 -26.14
CA GLU A 159 7.08 -3.91 -26.61
C GLU A 159 7.91 -4.49 -25.45
N MET A 160 8.43 -3.66 -24.56
CA MET A 160 9.12 -4.11 -23.37
C MET A 160 8.23 -5.02 -22.51
N ASN A 161 7.00 -4.60 -22.24
CA ASN A 161 6.04 -5.39 -21.46
C ASN A 161 5.68 -6.72 -22.13
N ARG A 162 5.64 -6.74 -23.48
CA ARG A 162 5.47 -8.00 -24.24
C ARG A 162 6.65 -8.93 -24.01
N GLN A 163 7.88 -8.43 -24.12
CA GLN A 163 9.08 -9.23 -23.90
C GLN A 163 9.17 -9.76 -22.46
N ILE A 164 8.79 -8.97 -21.46
CA ILE A 164 8.75 -9.42 -20.06
C ILE A 164 7.73 -10.59 -19.93
N ARG A 165 6.57 -10.51 -20.57
CA ARG A 165 5.59 -11.62 -20.57
C ARG A 165 6.11 -12.85 -21.29
N ASP A 166 6.83 -12.67 -22.40
CA ASP A 166 7.45 -13.78 -23.14
C ASP A 166 8.52 -14.51 -22.31
N MET A 167 9.14 -13.81 -21.33
CA MET A 167 10.03 -14.41 -20.34
C MET A 167 9.28 -15.08 -19.16
N GLY A 168 7.95 -15.14 -19.18
CA GLY A 168 7.13 -15.78 -18.16
C GLY A 168 6.82 -14.90 -16.94
N MET A 169 7.15 -13.61 -16.97
CA MET A 169 6.90 -12.68 -15.87
C MET A 169 5.72 -11.73 -16.14
N ILE A 170 5.19 -11.15 -15.10
CA ILE A 170 4.14 -10.14 -15.16
C ILE A 170 4.79 -8.77 -14.95
N PRO A 171 4.74 -7.86 -15.95
CA PRO A 171 5.27 -6.51 -15.79
C PRO A 171 4.39 -5.71 -14.84
N GLY A 172 5.02 -5.00 -13.92
CA GLY A 172 4.41 -4.06 -12.99
C GLY A 172 5.04 -2.68 -13.11
N ILE A 173 4.35 -1.69 -12.58
CA ILE A 173 4.82 -0.29 -12.57
C ILE A 173 4.37 0.37 -11.27
N TRP A 174 5.24 1.17 -10.69
CA TRP A 174 4.99 1.92 -9.48
C TRP A 174 4.38 3.29 -9.78
N PHE A 175 3.45 3.70 -8.94
CA PHE A 175 2.84 5.03 -8.91
C PHE A 175 2.72 5.54 -7.49
N GLU A 176 2.82 6.84 -7.30
CA GLU A 176 2.58 7.55 -6.05
C GLU A 176 1.42 8.52 -6.24
N PHE A 177 0.18 8.01 -6.17
CA PHE A 177 -1.00 8.83 -6.48
C PHE A 177 -1.42 9.77 -5.36
N GLU A 178 -0.88 9.59 -4.17
CA GLU A 178 -1.17 10.41 -2.99
C GLU A 178 -0.45 11.76 -3.04
N VAL A 179 0.53 11.89 -3.93
CA VAL A 179 1.37 13.08 -4.03
C VAL A 179 1.26 13.68 -5.42
N THR A 180 0.96 14.97 -5.47
CA THR A 180 0.98 15.77 -6.70
C THR A 180 1.85 17.00 -6.46
N THR A 181 2.75 17.29 -7.38
CA THR A 181 3.66 18.43 -7.26
C THR A 181 2.99 19.70 -7.78
N GLU A 182 3.21 20.81 -7.08
CA GLU A 182 2.83 22.13 -7.54
C GLU A 182 3.49 22.40 -8.91
N GLY A 183 2.67 22.76 -9.90
CA GLY A 183 3.10 22.90 -11.30
C GLY A 183 2.77 21.71 -12.21
N SER A 184 2.36 20.57 -11.66
CA SER A 184 1.74 19.49 -12.42
C SER A 184 0.34 19.92 -12.91
N LYS A 185 -0.08 19.42 -14.07
CA LYS A 185 -1.47 19.60 -14.56
C LYS A 185 -2.50 18.87 -13.69
N MET A 186 -2.04 17.94 -12.85
CA MET A 186 -2.88 17.19 -11.94
C MET A 186 -3.03 17.89 -10.57
N PHE A 187 -2.25 18.95 -10.30
CA PHE A 187 -2.38 19.78 -9.12
C PHE A 187 -3.55 20.76 -9.28
#